data_6466053ca8ed4f5c5ad095b4d82f75da
#
_entry.id   6466053ca8ed4f5c5ad095b4d82f75da
#
_cell.length_a   1.000
_cell.length_b   1.000
_cell.length_c   1.000
_cell.angle_alpha   90.00
_cell.angle_beta   90.00
_cell.angle_gamma   90.00
#
_symmetry.space_group_name_H-M   'P 1'
#
loop_
_entity.id
_entity.type
_entity.pdbx_description
1 polymer ?
#
loop_
_entity_poly.entity_id
_entity_poly.type
_entity_poly.pdbx_seq_one_letter_code
_entity_poly.pdbx_strand_id
1 'polypeptide(L)'
;MFALGTIVNTLAILGGGVFGALFGKMLGPRQQETLTRTCGVCSMFIGLSGTLEEMLSVQDGHIVTSGSLLMIICLAIGALIGEMLNLEGAFERFGTWLKVKTGNAKDQRFVDGFVTASLTVCIGAMAIVGSIQDGIQGDPSILLAKSVLDLIIIAVMTCSMGKGCVFSAIPVAVLQGSVTCLSRLIQPIMTEAALSNLSLVGSVMIFCVGVNLVWDKRIRVANLLPAIVIAVVAAFLPF
;
A
#
# COMPACT_ATOMS: atom_id res chain seq x y z
N MET A 1 -20.99 -6.32 12.02
CA MET A 1 -20.81 -7.55 11.20
C MET A 1 -19.31 -7.78 11.11
N PHE A 2 -18.82 -8.95 11.47
CA PHE A 2 -17.37 -9.24 11.50
C PHE A 2 -16.77 -9.11 10.09
N ALA A 3 -15.62 -8.42 9.98
CA ALA A 3 -14.88 -8.17 8.73
C ALA A 3 -15.67 -7.44 7.61
N LEU A 4 -16.70 -6.67 7.97
CA LEU A 4 -17.49 -5.92 6.99
C LEU A 4 -16.64 -4.93 6.20
N GLY A 5 -15.76 -4.19 6.88
CA GLY A 5 -14.87 -3.22 6.26
C GLY A 5 -13.92 -3.87 5.24
N THR A 6 -13.32 -5.01 5.59
CA THR A 6 -12.46 -5.77 4.67
C THR A 6 -13.22 -6.25 3.43
N ILE A 7 -14.44 -6.76 3.61
CA ILE A 7 -15.27 -7.22 2.49
C ILE A 7 -15.61 -6.04 1.56
N VAL A 8 -16.07 -4.92 2.12
CA VAL A 8 -16.43 -3.74 1.36
C VAL A 8 -15.21 -3.16 0.63
N ASN A 9 -14.03 -3.09 1.28
CA ASN A 9 -12.82 -2.61 0.63
C ASN A 9 -12.39 -3.52 -0.54
N THR A 10 -12.44 -4.83 -0.34
CA THR A 10 -12.12 -5.79 -1.41
C THR A 10 -13.08 -5.63 -2.60
N LEU A 11 -14.38 -5.49 -2.34
CA LEU A 11 -15.38 -5.26 -3.38
C LEU A 11 -15.21 -3.90 -4.07
N ALA A 12 -14.82 -2.86 -3.34
CA ALA A 12 -14.52 -1.55 -3.87
C ALA A 12 -13.32 -1.59 -4.84
N ILE A 13 -12.26 -2.32 -4.49
CA ILE A 13 -11.11 -2.54 -5.38
C ILE A 13 -11.54 -3.28 -6.66
N LEU A 14 -12.32 -4.34 -6.53
CA LEU A 14 -12.85 -5.07 -7.69
C LEU A 14 -13.73 -4.17 -8.55
N GLY A 15 -14.65 -3.40 -7.96
CA GLY A 15 -15.53 -2.46 -8.65
C GLY A 15 -14.76 -1.36 -9.38
N GLY A 16 -13.80 -0.71 -8.69
CA GLY A 16 -12.90 0.27 -9.28
C GLY A 16 -12.07 -0.31 -10.43
N GLY A 17 -11.56 -1.54 -10.24
CA GLY A 17 -10.82 -2.26 -11.26
C GLY A 17 -11.65 -2.59 -12.50
N VAL A 18 -12.89 -3.06 -12.33
CA VAL A 18 -13.80 -3.31 -13.46
C VAL A 18 -14.13 -2.02 -14.20
N PHE A 19 -14.47 -0.97 -13.45
CA PHE A 19 -14.71 0.36 -14.02
C PHE A 19 -13.50 0.85 -14.82
N GLY A 20 -12.31 0.81 -14.22
CA GLY A 20 -11.07 1.19 -14.87
C GLY A 20 -10.75 0.36 -16.13
N ALA A 21 -11.01 -0.96 -16.09
CA ALA A 21 -10.80 -1.82 -17.25
C ALA A 21 -11.77 -1.54 -18.43
N LEU A 22 -12.97 -1.06 -18.13
CA LEU A 22 -13.95 -0.65 -19.16
C LEU A 22 -13.54 0.70 -19.78
N PHE A 23 -13.28 1.70 -18.94
CA PHE A 23 -12.90 3.04 -19.40
C PHE A 23 -11.50 3.10 -19.99
N GLY A 24 -10.55 2.30 -19.48
CA GLY A 24 -9.18 2.25 -19.99
C GLY A 24 -9.09 1.86 -21.47
N LYS A 25 -10.08 1.10 -21.98
CA LYS A 25 -10.16 0.76 -23.40
C LYS A 25 -10.51 1.96 -24.30
N MET A 26 -11.11 3.00 -23.73
CA MET A 26 -11.48 4.22 -24.45
C MET A 26 -10.33 5.23 -24.51
N LEU A 27 -9.29 5.01 -23.69
CA LEU A 27 -8.14 5.91 -23.59
C LEU A 27 -7.01 5.46 -24.51
N GLY A 28 -6.48 6.43 -25.28
CA GLY A 28 -5.28 6.20 -26.10
C GLY A 28 -4.02 6.05 -25.23
N PRO A 29 -2.94 5.46 -25.79
CA PRO A 29 -1.68 5.21 -25.05
C PRO A 29 -1.11 6.45 -24.35
N ARG A 30 -1.17 7.62 -25.02
CA ARG A 30 -0.70 8.89 -24.45
C ARG A 30 -1.51 9.32 -23.23
N GLN A 31 -2.84 9.11 -23.26
CA GLN A 31 -3.71 9.44 -22.13
C GLN A 31 -3.45 8.51 -20.94
N GLN A 32 -3.24 7.21 -21.21
CA GLN A 32 -2.88 6.22 -20.19
C GLN A 32 -1.55 6.57 -19.52
N GLU A 33 -0.53 6.95 -20.32
CA GLU A 33 0.77 7.40 -19.80
C GLU A 33 0.62 8.65 -18.92
N THR A 34 -0.14 9.65 -19.38
CA THR A 34 -0.40 10.86 -18.60
C THR A 34 -1.07 10.54 -17.27
N LEU A 35 -2.09 9.66 -17.27
CA LEU A 35 -2.75 9.21 -16.04
C LEU A 35 -1.78 8.48 -15.10
N THR A 36 -0.95 7.57 -15.62
CA THR A 36 0.05 6.87 -14.80
C THR A 36 0.98 7.86 -14.10
N ARG A 37 1.53 8.83 -14.84
CA ARG A 37 2.41 9.85 -14.28
C ARG A 37 1.69 10.77 -13.28
N THR A 38 0.43 11.12 -13.56
CA THR A 38 -0.39 11.91 -12.62
C THR A 38 -0.63 11.13 -11.32
N CYS A 39 -0.98 9.83 -11.40
CA CYS A 39 -1.09 8.96 -10.22
C CYS A 39 0.23 8.93 -9.44
N GLY A 40 1.36 8.85 -10.14
CA GLY A 40 2.68 8.87 -9.51
C GLY A 40 2.91 10.15 -8.71
N VAL A 41 2.63 11.30 -9.31
CA VAL A 41 2.74 12.60 -8.60
C VAL A 41 1.82 12.63 -7.38
N CYS A 42 0.55 12.21 -7.51
CA CYS A 42 -0.37 12.14 -6.38
C CYS A 42 0.17 11.23 -5.26
N SER A 43 0.68 10.04 -5.62
CA SER A 43 1.27 9.11 -4.65
C SER A 43 2.49 9.70 -3.93
N MET A 44 3.33 10.45 -4.66
CA MET A 44 4.48 11.15 -4.05
C MET A 44 4.01 12.18 -3.02
N PHE A 45 2.98 12.98 -3.34
CA PHE A 45 2.45 13.97 -2.39
C PHE A 45 1.78 13.32 -1.18
N ILE A 46 1.03 12.23 -1.37
CA ILE A 46 0.42 11.47 -0.28
C ILE A 46 1.53 10.89 0.64
N GLY A 47 2.55 10.26 0.05
CA GLY A 47 3.67 9.72 0.81
C GLY A 47 4.47 10.81 1.54
N LEU A 48 4.72 11.94 0.89
CA LEU A 48 5.40 13.07 1.50
C LEU A 48 4.59 13.65 2.66
N SER A 49 3.28 13.87 2.47
CA SER A 49 2.39 14.38 3.50
C SER A 49 2.38 13.49 4.74
N GLY A 50 2.18 12.16 4.55
CA GLY A 50 2.18 11.23 5.68
C GLY A 50 3.56 11.11 6.36
N THR A 51 4.66 11.24 5.61
CA THR A 51 6.00 11.30 6.19
C THR A 51 6.18 12.55 7.05
N LEU A 52 5.75 13.72 6.55
CA LEU A 52 5.84 14.98 7.31
C LEU A 52 4.95 15.00 8.54
N GLU A 53 3.75 14.41 8.45
CA GLU A 53 2.82 14.28 9.57
C GLU A 53 3.47 13.56 10.77
N GLU A 54 4.20 12.47 10.50
CA GLU A 54 4.86 11.68 11.53
C GLU A 54 6.22 12.26 12.00
N MET A 55 6.88 13.04 11.15
CA MET A 55 8.19 13.63 11.47
C MET A 55 8.09 14.97 12.18
N LEU A 56 7.00 15.72 11.98
CA LEU A 56 6.86 17.08 12.49
C LEU A 56 5.98 17.10 13.73
N SER A 57 6.49 17.71 14.81
CA SER A 57 5.71 17.99 16.01
C SER A 57 5.91 19.45 16.43
N VAL A 58 4.90 20.00 17.13
CA VAL A 58 5.01 21.35 17.70
C VAL A 58 5.33 21.21 19.19
N GLN A 59 6.50 21.70 19.60
CA GLN A 59 6.95 21.74 20.99
C GLN A 59 7.31 23.18 21.35
N ASP A 60 6.74 23.70 22.41
CA ASP A 60 6.93 25.08 22.88
C ASP A 60 6.77 26.17 21.80
N GLY A 61 5.83 25.94 20.85
CA GLY A 61 5.57 26.87 19.75
C GLY A 61 6.56 26.80 18.59
N HIS A 62 7.52 25.86 18.62
CA HIS A 62 8.49 25.60 17.55
C HIS A 62 8.21 24.27 16.87
N ILE A 63 8.47 24.20 15.55
CA ILE A 63 8.41 22.94 14.79
C ILE A 63 9.70 22.17 15.06
N VAL A 64 9.55 20.95 15.59
CA VAL A 64 10.63 20.01 15.85
C VAL A 64 10.50 18.80 14.95
N THR A 65 11.60 18.29 14.43
CA THR A 65 11.64 17.07 13.60
C THR A 65 12.14 15.89 14.40
N SER A 66 11.47 14.75 14.27
CA SER A 66 11.82 13.48 14.91
C SER A 66 11.72 12.32 13.92
N GLY A 67 12.17 11.12 14.33
CA GLY A 67 11.99 9.90 13.53
C GLY A 67 12.95 9.69 12.36
N SER A 68 13.81 10.67 12.01
CA SER A 68 14.71 10.56 10.85
C SER A 68 15.66 9.37 10.96
N LEU A 69 16.26 9.14 12.14
CA LEU A 69 17.19 8.04 12.39
C LEU A 69 16.47 6.69 12.28
N LEU A 70 15.30 6.59 12.89
CA LEU A 70 14.44 5.40 12.82
C LEU A 70 14.08 5.06 11.37
N MET A 71 13.63 6.05 10.60
CA MET A 71 13.30 5.90 9.19
C MET A 71 14.49 5.33 8.39
N ILE A 72 15.68 5.92 8.55
CA ILE A 72 16.88 5.49 7.82
C ILE A 72 17.24 4.04 8.19
N ILE A 73 17.27 3.72 9.48
CA ILE A 73 17.63 2.38 9.96
C ILE A 73 16.62 1.33 9.47
N CYS A 74 15.32 1.60 9.63
CA CYS A 74 14.28 0.65 9.22
C CYS A 74 14.31 0.39 7.72
N LEU A 75 14.43 1.44 6.90
CA LEU A 75 14.49 1.30 5.45
C LEU A 75 15.76 0.60 4.99
N ALA A 76 16.93 0.94 5.56
CA ALA A 76 18.20 0.33 5.17
C ALA A 76 18.23 -1.18 5.51
N ILE A 77 17.89 -1.54 6.75
CA ILE A 77 17.86 -2.95 7.18
C ILE A 77 16.76 -3.70 6.44
N GLY A 78 15.56 -3.08 6.31
CA GLY A 78 14.44 -3.66 5.58
C GLY A 78 14.78 -3.94 4.12
N ALA A 79 15.44 -3.01 3.44
CA ALA A 79 15.91 -3.18 2.06
C ALA A 79 16.88 -4.36 1.93
N LEU A 80 17.86 -4.46 2.84
CA LEU A 80 18.83 -5.57 2.83
C LEU A 80 18.14 -6.93 3.03
N ILE A 81 17.25 -7.03 4.03
CA ILE A 81 16.51 -8.27 4.29
C ILE A 81 15.60 -8.60 3.10
N GLY A 82 14.87 -7.63 2.57
CA GLY A 82 13.98 -7.85 1.43
C GLY A 82 14.71 -8.23 0.15
N GLU A 83 15.90 -7.67 -0.10
CA GLU A 83 16.75 -8.05 -1.22
C GLU A 83 17.29 -9.48 -1.05
N MET A 84 17.72 -9.86 0.16
CA MET A 84 18.13 -11.25 0.46
C MET A 84 17.00 -12.26 0.25
N LEU A 85 15.77 -11.89 0.63
CA LEU A 85 14.58 -12.72 0.46
C LEU A 85 14.01 -12.64 -0.96
N ASN A 86 14.45 -11.66 -1.76
CA ASN A 86 13.93 -11.37 -3.09
C ASN A 86 12.40 -11.27 -3.13
N LEU A 87 11.84 -10.43 -2.27
CA LEU A 87 10.39 -10.26 -2.13
C LEU A 87 9.75 -9.71 -3.41
N GLU A 88 10.42 -8.76 -4.09
CA GLU A 88 9.96 -8.24 -5.38
C GLU A 88 9.77 -9.39 -6.38
N GLY A 89 10.76 -10.27 -6.52
CA GLY A 89 10.65 -11.44 -7.37
C GLY A 89 9.57 -12.44 -6.93
N ALA A 90 9.26 -12.52 -5.63
CA ALA A 90 8.14 -13.32 -5.14
C ALA A 90 6.79 -12.74 -5.58
N PHE A 91 6.59 -11.42 -5.46
CA PHE A 91 5.41 -10.72 -5.97
C PHE A 91 5.26 -10.85 -7.49
N GLU A 92 6.35 -10.69 -8.24
CA GLU A 92 6.36 -10.85 -9.70
C GLU A 92 6.00 -12.28 -10.12
N ARG A 93 6.53 -13.30 -9.43
CA ARG A 93 6.18 -14.71 -9.69
C ARG A 93 4.70 -14.98 -9.42
N PHE A 94 4.18 -14.46 -8.31
CA PHE A 94 2.76 -14.58 -7.98
C PHE A 94 1.89 -13.85 -9.02
N GLY A 95 2.26 -12.63 -9.41
CA GLY A 95 1.60 -11.88 -10.47
C GLY A 95 1.64 -12.60 -11.83
N THR A 96 2.76 -13.24 -12.16
CA THR A 96 2.91 -14.04 -13.38
C THR A 96 2.01 -15.28 -13.35
N TRP A 97 1.95 -15.97 -12.22
CA TRP A 97 1.04 -17.09 -12.02
C TRP A 97 -0.44 -16.65 -12.19
N LEU A 98 -0.83 -15.54 -11.58
CA LEU A 98 -2.18 -14.95 -11.75
C LEU A 98 -2.46 -14.61 -13.20
N LYS A 99 -1.53 -13.97 -13.89
CA LYS A 99 -1.61 -13.59 -15.31
C LYS A 99 -1.96 -14.80 -16.18
N VAL A 100 -1.26 -15.91 -15.98
CA VAL A 100 -1.50 -17.15 -16.73
C VAL A 100 -2.84 -17.77 -16.35
N LYS A 101 -3.11 -17.90 -15.04
CA LYS A 101 -4.31 -18.54 -14.51
C LYS A 101 -5.62 -17.83 -14.93
N THR A 102 -5.56 -16.51 -15.10
CA THR A 102 -6.70 -15.65 -15.47
C THR A 102 -6.84 -15.41 -16.96
N GLY A 103 -6.04 -16.08 -17.79
CA GLY A 103 -6.10 -15.96 -19.25
C GLY A 103 -5.57 -14.64 -19.81
N ASN A 104 -4.83 -13.85 -19.00
CA ASN A 104 -4.24 -12.58 -19.41
C ASN A 104 -2.78 -12.73 -19.89
N ALA A 105 -2.38 -13.90 -20.39
CA ALA A 105 -1.00 -14.21 -20.78
C ALA A 105 -0.38 -13.21 -21.77
N LYS A 106 -1.21 -12.56 -22.60
CA LYS A 106 -0.77 -11.58 -23.62
C LYS A 106 -0.58 -10.15 -23.05
N ASP A 107 -1.08 -9.86 -21.85
CA ASP A 107 -0.98 -8.51 -21.25
C ASP A 107 0.41 -8.30 -20.66
N GLN A 108 1.25 -7.50 -21.31
CA GLN A 108 2.62 -7.24 -20.88
C GLN A 108 2.71 -6.41 -19.60
N ARG A 109 1.71 -5.56 -19.32
CA ARG A 109 1.67 -4.68 -18.15
C ARG A 109 1.00 -5.31 -16.92
N PHE A 110 0.46 -6.52 -17.05
CA PHE A 110 -0.33 -7.16 -16.00
C PHE A 110 0.44 -7.28 -14.69
N VAL A 111 1.67 -7.77 -14.72
CA VAL A 111 2.47 -8.01 -13.52
C VAL A 111 2.85 -6.70 -12.84
N ASP A 112 3.30 -5.71 -13.60
CA ASP A 112 3.66 -4.39 -13.07
C ASP A 112 2.45 -3.69 -12.47
N GLY A 113 1.29 -3.73 -13.15
CA GLY A 113 0.04 -3.20 -12.63
C GLY A 113 -0.40 -3.89 -11.34
N PHE A 114 -0.31 -5.24 -11.29
CA PHE A 114 -0.63 -6.01 -10.09
C PHE A 114 0.29 -5.64 -8.92
N VAL A 115 1.61 -5.65 -9.12
CA VAL A 115 2.59 -5.36 -8.04
C VAL A 115 2.42 -3.94 -7.55
N THR A 116 2.40 -2.96 -8.45
CA THR A 116 2.29 -1.54 -8.09
C THR A 116 0.98 -1.23 -7.36
N ALA A 117 -0.15 -1.71 -7.89
CA ALA A 117 -1.46 -1.51 -7.25
C ALA A 117 -1.51 -2.18 -5.87
N SER A 118 -1.00 -3.43 -5.75
CA SER A 118 -0.98 -4.15 -4.49
C SER A 118 -0.18 -3.40 -3.42
N LEU A 119 1.01 -2.91 -3.76
CA LEU A 119 1.83 -2.12 -2.83
C LEU A 119 1.13 -0.82 -2.45
N THR A 120 0.54 -0.09 -3.42
CA THR A 120 -0.15 1.17 -3.16
C THR A 120 -1.30 1.02 -2.16
N VAL A 121 -2.13 -0.02 -2.30
CA VAL A 121 -3.33 -0.17 -1.47
C VAL A 121 -3.11 -1.01 -0.20
N CYS A 122 -2.06 -1.84 -0.13
CA CYS A 122 -1.73 -2.63 1.07
C CYS A 122 -0.90 -1.86 2.09
N ILE A 123 -0.04 -0.92 1.63
CA ILE A 123 0.83 -0.16 2.52
C ILE A 123 0.05 1.01 3.13
N GLY A 124 0.06 1.11 4.46
CA GLY A 124 -0.51 2.23 5.18
C GLY A 124 -1.19 1.85 6.50
N ALA A 125 -1.14 2.76 7.46
CA ALA A 125 -1.69 2.56 8.81
C ALA A 125 -3.20 2.31 8.79
N MET A 126 -3.96 2.95 7.88
CA MET A 126 -5.41 2.78 7.78
C MET A 126 -5.83 1.33 7.53
N ALA A 127 -5.03 0.55 6.77
CA ALA A 127 -5.32 -0.86 6.50
C ALA A 127 -5.21 -1.68 7.79
N ILE A 128 -4.21 -1.41 8.63
CA ILE A 128 -3.95 -2.13 9.88
C ILE A 128 -4.93 -1.67 10.98
N VAL A 129 -4.99 -0.37 11.25
CA VAL A 129 -5.87 0.20 12.30
C VAL A 129 -7.33 -0.13 12.01
N GLY A 130 -7.78 0.11 10.78
CA GLY A 130 -9.16 -0.18 10.39
C GLY A 130 -9.52 -1.66 10.49
N SER A 131 -8.58 -2.57 10.15
CA SER A 131 -8.80 -4.01 10.29
C SER A 131 -8.86 -4.44 11.75
N ILE A 132 -8.05 -3.85 12.63
CA ILE A 132 -8.10 -4.10 14.09
C ILE A 132 -9.43 -3.60 14.66
N GLN A 133 -9.85 -2.38 14.31
CA GLN A 133 -11.10 -1.79 14.79
C GLN A 133 -12.32 -2.60 14.34
N ASP A 134 -12.38 -2.98 13.06
CA ASP A 134 -13.45 -3.84 12.52
C ASP A 134 -13.47 -5.23 13.21
N GLY A 135 -12.30 -5.80 13.52
CA GLY A 135 -12.20 -7.10 14.18
C GLY A 135 -12.57 -7.11 15.66
N ILE A 136 -12.29 -6.04 16.41
CA ILE A 136 -12.50 -5.97 17.86
C ILE A 136 -13.83 -5.29 18.21
N GLN A 137 -14.09 -4.13 17.58
CA GLN A 137 -15.24 -3.29 17.89
C GLN A 137 -16.41 -3.53 16.94
N GLY A 138 -16.16 -4.19 15.79
CA GLY A 138 -17.15 -4.34 14.71
C GLY A 138 -17.46 -3.01 14.01
N ASP A 139 -16.58 -2.01 14.15
CA ASP A 139 -16.70 -0.69 13.51
C ASP A 139 -15.86 -0.65 12.22
N PRO A 140 -16.51 -0.65 11.03
CA PRO A 140 -15.84 -0.64 9.75
C PRO A 140 -15.48 0.77 9.24
N SER A 141 -15.74 1.84 10.00
CA SER A 141 -15.70 3.24 9.51
C SER A 141 -14.40 3.61 8.80
N ILE A 142 -13.24 3.24 9.36
CA ILE A 142 -11.93 3.51 8.76
C ILE A 142 -11.77 2.75 7.43
N LEU A 143 -12.16 1.47 7.39
CA LEU A 143 -12.07 0.68 6.17
C LEU A 143 -13.08 1.11 5.10
N LEU A 144 -14.24 1.64 5.49
CA LEU A 144 -15.20 2.22 4.55
C LEU A 144 -14.63 3.50 3.90
N ALA A 145 -14.04 4.40 4.69
CA ALA A 145 -13.34 5.56 4.14
C ALA A 145 -12.22 5.14 3.19
N LYS A 146 -11.41 4.15 3.59
CA LYS A 146 -10.36 3.57 2.76
C LYS A 146 -10.92 2.95 1.49
N SER A 147 -12.08 2.29 1.53
CA SER A 147 -12.72 1.66 0.37
C SER A 147 -13.03 2.67 -0.75
N VAL A 148 -13.45 3.88 -0.38
CA VAL A 148 -13.70 4.95 -1.37
C VAL A 148 -12.38 5.39 -2.02
N LEU A 149 -11.32 5.56 -1.23
CA LEU A 149 -10.00 5.92 -1.74
C LEU A 149 -9.43 4.82 -2.65
N ASP A 150 -9.46 3.58 -2.21
CA ASP A 150 -8.93 2.43 -2.97
C ASP A 150 -9.72 2.22 -4.27
N LEU A 151 -11.05 2.41 -4.26
CA LEU A 151 -11.89 2.35 -5.46
C LEU A 151 -11.41 3.35 -6.51
N ILE A 152 -11.21 4.61 -6.13
CA ILE A 152 -10.78 5.67 -7.04
C ILE A 152 -9.36 5.39 -7.55
N ILE A 153 -8.42 5.07 -6.64
CA ILE A 153 -7.02 4.80 -6.99
C ILE A 153 -6.95 3.63 -7.96
N ILE A 154 -7.61 2.51 -7.65
CA ILE A 154 -7.58 1.32 -8.50
C ILE A 154 -8.31 1.54 -9.83
N ALA A 155 -9.39 2.33 -9.86
CA ALA A 155 -10.03 2.68 -11.12
C ALA A 155 -9.07 3.43 -12.05
N VAL A 156 -8.37 4.45 -11.53
CA VAL A 156 -7.41 5.24 -12.31
C VAL A 156 -6.19 4.40 -12.70
N MET A 157 -5.61 3.62 -11.76
CA MET A 157 -4.48 2.73 -12.06
C MET A 157 -4.84 1.67 -13.10
N THR A 158 -6.06 1.09 -13.03
CA THR A 158 -6.49 0.09 -14.01
C THR A 158 -6.70 0.72 -15.40
N CYS A 159 -7.20 1.96 -15.48
CA CYS A 159 -7.28 2.69 -16.74
C CYS A 159 -5.91 2.87 -17.41
N SER A 160 -4.87 3.09 -16.61
CA SER A 160 -3.52 3.44 -17.10
C SER A 160 -2.59 2.23 -17.23
N MET A 161 -2.60 1.33 -16.25
CA MET A 161 -1.66 0.18 -16.16
C MET A 161 -2.28 -1.15 -16.57
N GLY A 162 -3.60 -1.21 -16.77
CA GLY A 162 -4.30 -2.39 -17.24
C GLY A 162 -4.89 -3.29 -16.14
N LYS A 163 -5.37 -4.44 -16.55
CA LYS A 163 -6.22 -5.32 -15.73
C LYS A 163 -5.50 -5.94 -14.51
N GLY A 164 -4.17 -5.95 -14.50
CA GLY A 164 -3.40 -6.47 -13.37
C GLY A 164 -3.76 -5.79 -12.04
N CYS A 165 -4.08 -4.49 -12.08
CA CYS A 165 -4.43 -3.71 -10.89
C CYS A 165 -5.68 -4.24 -10.16
N VAL A 166 -6.65 -4.82 -10.88
CA VAL A 166 -7.86 -5.42 -10.27
C VAL A 166 -7.51 -6.53 -9.28
N PHE A 167 -6.46 -7.28 -9.58
CA PHE A 167 -6.04 -8.43 -8.77
C PHE A 167 -5.34 -8.03 -7.47
N SER A 168 -5.08 -6.74 -7.24
CA SER A 168 -4.66 -6.23 -5.92
C SER A 168 -5.72 -6.46 -4.84
N ALA A 169 -6.96 -6.74 -5.20
CA ALA A 169 -8.00 -7.19 -4.29
C ALA A 169 -7.59 -8.45 -3.50
N ILE A 170 -6.78 -9.34 -4.09
CA ILE A 170 -6.35 -10.59 -3.44
C ILE A 170 -5.41 -10.30 -2.26
N PRO A 171 -4.24 -9.63 -2.43
CA PRO A 171 -3.37 -9.32 -1.31
C PRO A 171 -4.04 -8.41 -0.26
N VAL A 172 -4.94 -7.50 -0.67
CA VAL A 172 -5.71 -6.69 0.28
C VAL A 172 -6.65 -7.56 1.12
N ALA A 173 -7.43 -8.45 0.50
CA ALA A 173 -8.31 -9.37 1.22
C ALA A 173 -7.54 -10.26 2.18
N VAL A 174 -6.37 -10.76 1.77
CA VAL A 174 -5.51 -11.60 2.62
C VAL A 174 -4.92 -10.78 3.76
N LEU A 175 -4.36 -9.60 3.49
CA LEU A 175 -3.74 -8.76 4.51
C LEU A 175 -4.79 -8.28 5.53
N GLN A 176 -5.82 -7.55 5.08
CA GLN A 176 -6.84 -7.01 5.97
C GLN A 176 -7.63 -8.10 6.66
N GLY A 177 -7.98 -9.18 5.93
CA GLY A 177 -8.67 -10.34 6.51
C GLY A 177 -7.85 -11.03 7.59
N SER A 178 -6.55 -11.23 7.38
CA SER A 178 -5.67 -11.81 8.40
C SER A 178 -5.53 -10.89 9.62
N VAL A 179 -5.35 -9.57 9.42
CA VAL A 179 -5.28 -8.61 10.52
C VAL A 179 -6.60 -8.56 11.29
N THR A 180 -7.75 -8.55 10.61
CA THR A 180 -9.07 -8.58 11.25
C THR A 180 -9.27 -9.87 12.06
N CYS A 181 -8.92 -11.02 11.50
CA CYS A 181 -9.02 -12.32 12.20
C CYS A 181 -8.08 -12.41 13.41
N LEU A 182 -6.88 -11.83 13.28
CA LEU A 182 -5.84 -11.85 14.34
C LEU A 182 -5.85 -10.57 15.20
N SER A 183 -6.86 -9.72 15.07
CA SER A 183 -6.92 -8.39 15.68
C SER A 183 -6.65 -8.39 17.18
N ARG A 184 -7.21 -9.37 17.93
CA ARG A 184 -6.97 -9.52 19.38
C ARG A 184 -5.52 -9.84 19.76
N LEU A 185 -4.78 -10.51 18.87
CA LEU A 185 -3.36 -10.83 19.07
C LEU A 185 -2.46 -9.66 18.64
N ILE A 186 -2.89 -8.92 17.62
CA ILE A 186 -2.13 -7.83 17.01
C ILE A 186 -2.30 -6.53 17.80
N GLN A 187 -3.49 -6.29 18.36
CA GLN A 187 -3.82 -5.06 19.10
C GLN A 187 -2.77 -4.66 20.16
N PRO A 188 -2.31 -5.54 21.05
CA PRO A 188 -1.35 -5.14 22.08
C PRO A 188 0.03 -4.77 21.52
N ILE A 189 0.34 -5.19 20.28
CA ILE A 189 1.59 -4.88 19.59
C ILE A 189 1.48 -3.52 18.85
N MET A 190 0.28 -3.12 18.46
CA MET A 190 0.01 -1.87 17.74
C MET A 190 -0.22 -0.70 18.71
N THR A 191 0.83 -0.36 19.47
CA THR A 191 0.86 0.86 20.29
C THR A 191 0.84 2.11 19.39
N GLU A 192 0.53 3.28 19.97
CA GLU A 192 0.59 4.56 19.22
C GLU A 192 1.96 4.76 18.56
N ALA A 193 3.05 4.47 19.29
CA ALA A 193 4.41 4.54 18.74
C ALA A 193 4.64 3.55 17.59
N ALA A 194 4.12 2.31 17.69
CA ALA A 194 4.24 1.31 16.63
C ALA A 194 3.45 1.74 15.37
N LEU A 195 2.28 2.33 15.55
CA LEU A 195 1.45 2.85 14.46
C LEU A 195 2.11 4.07 13.79
N SER A 196 2.66 5.00 14.57
CA SER A 196 3.40 6.16 14.07
C SER A 196 4.63 5.72 13.27
N ASN A 197 5.44 4.81 13.81
CA ASN A 197 6.60 4.26 13.09
C ASN A 197 6.22 3.55 11.79
N LEU A 198 5.12 2.77 11.82
CA LEU A 198 4.59 2.08 10.64
C LEU A 198 4.11 3.08 9.60
N SER A 199 3.39 4.13 10.03
CA SER A 199 2.89 5.20 9.18
C SER A 199 4.04 5.96 8.52
N LEU A 200 5.07 6.32 9.28
CA LEU A 200 6.28 6.98 8.79
C LEU A 200 6.96 6.17 7.67
N VAL A 201 7.32 4.92 7.96
CA VAL A 201 8.03 4.06 7.00
C VAL A 201 7.13 3.72 5.81
N GLY A 202 5.86 3.43 6.04
CA GLY A 202 4.87 3.14 4.99
C GLY A 202 4.67 4.32 4.05
N SER A 203 4.62 5.55 4.58
CA SER A 203 4.48 6.77 3.78
C SER A 203 5.67 7.00 2.86
N VAL A 204 6.89 6.76 3.33
CA VAL A 204 8.10 6.79 2.47
C VAL A 204 8.02 5.75 1.37
N MET A 205 7.51 4.53 1.67
CA MET A 205 7.34 3.50 0.64
C MET A 205 6.28 3.90 -0.41
N ILE A 206 5.18 4.56 0.00
CA ILE A 206 4.18 5.11 -0.94
C ILE A 206 4.82 6.18 -1.83
N PHE A 207 5.68 7.04 -1.28
CA PHE A 207 6.46 8.00 -2.07
C PHE A 207 7.32 7.27 -3.12
N CYS A 208 8.01 6.20 -2.74
CA CYS A 208 8.82 5.38 -3.66
C CYS A 208 7.97 4.73 -4.77
N VAL A 209 6.74 4.29 -4.48
CA VAL A 209 5.78 3.83 -5.50
C VAL A 209 5.48 4.95 -6.49
N GLY A 210 5.23 6.17 -5.98
CA GLY A 210 5.00 7.35 -6.82
C GLY A 210 6.18 7.66 -7.74
N VAL A 211 7.41 7.57 -7.22
CA VAL A 211 8.65 7.70 -8.02
C VAL A 211 8.67 6.70 -9.17
N ASN A 212 8.35 5.44 -8.91
CA ASN A 212 8.33 4.39 -9.93
C ASN A 212 7.26 4.62 -11.02
N LEU A 213 6.14 5.26 -10.67
CA LEU A 213 5.08 5.59 -11.64
C LEU A 213 5.46 6.76 -12.56
N VAL A 214 6.32 7.68 -12.09
CA VAL A 214 6.76 8.86 -12.85
C VAL A 214 7.99 8.58 -13.73
N TRP A 215 9.00 7.86 -13.16
CA TRP A 215 10.32 7.64 -13.79
C TRP A 215 10.59 6.18 -14.14
N ASP A 216 9.56 5.37 -14.33
CA ASP A 216 9.65 3.93 -14.49
C ASP A 216 10.27 3.22 -13.26
N LYS A 217 10.27 1.89 -13.26
CA LYS A 217 10.67 1.09 -12.11
C LYS A 217 12.16 1.30 -11.75
N ARG A 218 12.41 2.15 -10.77
CA ARG A 218 13.75 2.48 -10.24
C ARG A 218 14.02 1.85 -8.88
N ILE A 219 12.99 1.69 -8.06
CA ILE A 219 13.05 1.26 -6.67
C ILE A 219 12.29 -0.05 -6.52
N ARG A 220 12.91 -1.07 -5.95
CA ARG A 220 12.25 -2.35 -5.63
C ARG A 220 11.45 -2.21 -4.34
N VAL A 221 10.28 -1.59 -4.42
CA VAL A 221 9.49 -1.22 -3.25
C VAL A 221 9.03 -2.44 -2.45
N ALA A 222 8.73 -3.59 -3.08
CA ALA A 222 8.38 -4.79 -2.34
C ALA A 222 9.53 -5.30 -1.46
N ASN A 223 10.79 -5.05 -1.83
CA ASN A 223 11.95 -5.39 -1.00
C ASN A 223 12.09 -4.46 0.22
N LEU A 224 11.33 -3.36 0.30
CA LEU A 224 11.26 -2.52 1.51
C LEU A 224 10.22 -3.02 2.53
N LEU A 225 9.36 -3.98 2.19
CA LEU A 225 8.30 -4.46 3.10
C LEU A 225 8.79 -4.90 4.48
N PRO A 226 9.96 -5.55 4.65
CA PRO A 226 10.46 -5.86 6.00
C PRO A 226 10.70 -4.64 6.87
N ALA A 227 10.92 -3.45 6.28
CA ALA A 227 11.07 -2.22 7.04
C ALA A 227 9.83 -1.88 7.88
N ILE A 228 8.64 -2.24 7.43
CA ILE A 228 7.38 -2.05 8.18
C ILE A 228 7.41 -2.87 9.47
N VAL A 229 7.86 -4.12 9.39
CA VAL A 229 7.96 -5.00 10.56
C VAL A 229 9.01 -4.48 11.53
N ILE A 230 10.17 -4.04 11.01
CA ILE A 230 11.26 -3.46 11.81
C ILE A 230 10.77 -2.18 12.51
N ALA A 231 10.01 -1.33 11.82
CA ALA A 231 9.45 -0.10 12.39
C ALA A 231 8.51 -0.37 13.57
N VAL A 232 7.67 -1.40 13.47
CA VAL A 232 6.80 -1.84 14.57
C VAL A 232 7.64 -2.37 15.74
N VAL A 233 8.65 -3.19 15.48
CA VAL A 233 9.52 -3.74 16.53
C VAL A 233 10.34 -2.64 17.20
N ALA A 234 10.78 -1.63 16.44
CA ALA A 234 11.54 -0.50 16.97
C ALA A 234 10.77 0.31 18.04
N ALA A 235 9.43 0.29 17.99
CA ALA A 235 8.61 0.96 19.02
C ALA A 235 8.77 0.36 20.43
N PHE A 236 9.31 -0.84 20.54
CA PHE A 236 9.54 -1.54 21.81
C PHE A 236 11.00 -1.46 22.27
N LEU A 237 11.86 -0.80 21.50
CA LEU A 237 13.26 -0.60 21.87
C LEU A 237 13.41 0.78 22.53
N PRO A 238 14.21 0.88 23.60
CA PRO A 238 14.51 2.16 24.22
C PRO A 238 15.47 2.94 23.29
N PHE A 239 14.95 3.89 22.54
CA PHE A 239 15.73 4.87 21.78
C PHE A 239 15.66 6.22 22.45
#